data_0a00d051c910d3aa8b54df26b4f62286
#
_entry.id   0a00d051c910d3aa8b54df26b4f62286
#
_cell.length_a   1.000
_cell.length_b   1.000
_cell.length_c   1.000
_cell.angle_alpha   90.00
_cell.angle_beta   90.00
_cell.angle_gamma   90.00
#
_symmetry.space_group_name_H-M   'P 1'
#
loop_
_entity.id
_entity.type
_entity.pdbx_description
1 polymer ?
#
loop_
_entity_poly.entity_id
_entity_poly.type
_entity_poly.pdbx_seq_one_letter_code
_entity_poly.pdbx_strand_id
1 'polypeptide(L)'
;MNNIPFLVSRFSFLVSGYRARFLTRNEKRETSKFCLARLLVTFLAAAAILPAAPPKLVLAIVIDQFRYDYLLRFRSDYHSGFARLLEKGAVFTDAHYLHAATVTAVGHATFLTGATPSISGIIANEWYDRESGQTVTSVSDPATKLVGGNTDRAGSSPRRLLVSTVGDELKIQRGESRVIGISIKDRSAILPAGHMADGAYWYDDHANAWVTSSYYRGELPDWAKKLNQEQPAARYAGAKWLPFDAKGDSAKPFCSMTKDTGVRFCGSIEATPWGNEMIEEFAERALEGENLGHHASTDVLAVSFSSNDYVGHAVGPDDPAVRDISIRTDRLLGKLFDAIDGRIGAGNTLVILTADHGVAPVPEVNQARKMPGGRLNGGELTAKITDALTKRFGPGKWLLASSGGMLYFNQDLIRAQKLDPAEVELVAAEAGLEQHHITRVYTRSQLVDGAVQHDEISRAFSVGFLGQRSGDLFVLQEPYYLFEATGTSHGTPYDYDNHVPVIFLGPGIKPGKYSTRIAVNDIAPTLAEILNVEQPSGSIGRILSEILN
;
A
#
# COMPACT_ATOMS: atom_id res chain seq x y z
N MET A 1 -27.77 -38.18 -26.24
CA MET A 1 -29.15 -38.61 -25.92
C MET A 1 -29.46 -38.14 -24.50
N ASN A 2 -30.57 -37.47 -24.37
CA ASN A 2 -31.29 -36.98 -23.20
C ASN A 2 -31.07 -35.49 -22.81
N ASN A 3 -31.98 -34.77 -23.35
CA ASN A 3 -32.73 -33.54 -23.03
C ASN A 3 -32.71 -33.04 -21.58
N ILE A 4 -32.44 -31.76 -21.43
CA ILE A 4 -32.78 -30.91 -20.27
C ILE A 4 -33.79 -29.86 -20.78
N PRO A 5 -34.99 -29.72 -20.19
CA PRO A 5 -36.00 -28.79 -20.65
C PRO A 5 -35.83 -27.38 -20.06
N PHE A 6 -35.99 -26.42 -20.93
CA PHE A 6 -36.19 -24.98 -20.62
C PHE A 6 -37.48 -24.77 -19.81
N LEU A 7 -37.38 -24.13 -18.66
CA LEU A 7 -38.51 -23.61 -17.89
C LEU A 7 -38.78 -22.16 -18.32
N VAL A 8 -39.80 -21.98 -19.16
CA VAL A 8 -40.39 -20.67 -19.46
C VAL A 8 -41.49 -20.42 -18.43
N SER A 9 -41.28 -19.45 -17.52
CA SER A 9 -42.31 -19.01 -16.59
C SER A 9 -43.33 -18.12 -17.32
N ARG A 10 -44.55 -18.61 -17.42
CA ARG A 10 -45.72 -17.87 -17.91
C ARG A 10 -46.17 -16.85 -16.85
N PHE A 11 -46.10 -15.57 -17.16
CA PHE A 11 -46.88 -14.56 -16.46
C PHE A 11 -48.34 -14.62 -16.93
N SER A 12 -49.23 -15.06 -16.07
CA SER A 12 -50.67 -15.00 -16.28
C SER A 12 -51.17 -13.60 -15.88
N PHE A 13 -51.66 -12.82 -16.85
CA PHE A 13 -52.45 -11.63 -16.60
C PHE A 13 -53.87 -12.05 -16.16
N LEU A 14 -54.22 -11.73 -14.92
CA LEU A 14 -55.59 -11.72 -14.43
C LEU A 14 -56.26 -10.41 -14.92
N VAL A 15 -57.05 -10.51 -15.97
CA VAL A 15 -57.99 -9.45 -16.39
C VAL A 15 -59.28 -9.64 -15.61
N SER A 16 -59.43 -8.88 -14.52
CA SER A 16 -60.71 -8.74 -13.82
C SER A 16 -61.58 -7.72 -14.55
N GLY A 17 -62.78 -8.15 -14.92
CA GLY A 17 -63.74 -7.37 -15.69
C GLY A 17 -64.15 -6.06 -15.02
N TYR A 18 -63.87 -4.94 -15.67
CA TYR A 18 -64.42 -3.65 -15.31
C TYR A 18 -65.58 -3.33 -16.24
N ARG A 19 -66.79 -3.21 -15.67
CA ARG A 19 -67.97 -2.64 -16.35
C ARG A 19 -67.64 -1.16 -16.71
N ALA A 20 -67.71 -0.81 -17.98
CA ALA A 20 -67.55 0.54 -18.44
C ALA A 20 -68.68 1.43 -17.91
N ARG A 21 -68.42 2.28 -16.94
CA ARG A 21 -69.25 3.46 -16.62
C ARG A 21 -68.78 4.61 -17.49
N PHE A 22 -69.73 5.21 -18.22
CA PHE A 22 -69.44 6.47 -18.94
C PHE A 22 -69.19 7.58 -17.93
N LEU A 23 -67.92 8.01 -17.82
CA LEU A 23 -67.49 9.13 -16.99
C LEU A 23 -67.89 10.44 -17.65
N THR A 24 -68.41 11.40 -16.89
CA THR A 24 -68.74 12.76 -17.32
C THR A 24 -67.48 13.51 -17.74
N ARG A 25 -67.65 14.61 -18.51
CA ARG A 25 -66.53 15.40 -19.06
C ARG A 25 -65.61 15.99 -17.97
N ASN A 26 -66.10 16.14 -16.73
CA ASN A 26 -65.30 16.60 -15.58
C ASN A 26 -64.50 15.46 -14.93
N GLU A 27 -65.04 14.26 -14.84
CA GLU A 27 -64.34 13.10 -14.28
C GLU A 27 -63.17 12.65 -15.18
N LYS A 28 -63.27 12.81 -16.51
CA LYS A 28 -62.16 12.59 -17.45
C LYS A 28 -61.01 13.58 -17.29
N ARG A 29 -61.29 14.83 -16.88
CA ARG A 29 -60.27 15.83 -16.60
C ARG A 29 -59.52 15.55 -15.27
N GLU A 30 -60.21 15.08 -14.28
CA GLU A 30 -59.60 14.72 -12.97
C GLU A 30 -58.75 13.45 -13.05
N THR A 31 -59.25 12.38 -13.72
CA THR A 31 -58.47 11.14 -13.94
C THR A 31 -57.24 11.38 -14.80
N SER A 32 -57.32 12.30 -15.82
CA SER A 32 -56.14 12.69 -16.61
C SER A 32 -55.10 13.42 -15.77
N LYS A 33 -55.50 14.31 -14.84
CA LYS A 33 -54.58 15.00 -13.94
C LYS A 33 -53.94 14.04 -12.91
N PHE A 34 -54.69 13.06 -12.42
CA PHE A 34 -54.15 12.03 -11.50
C PHE A 34 -53.20 11.07 -12.22
N CYS A 35 -53.46 10.68 -13.46
CA CYS A 35 -52.54 9.88 -14.26
C CYS A 35 -51.27 10.65 -14.62
N LEU A 36 -51.37 11.94 -15.01
CA LEU A 36 -50.20 12.77 -15.29
C LEU A 36 -49.34 13.00 -14.02
N ALA A 37 -49.99 13.25 -12.87
CA ALA A 37 -49.26 13.41 -11.58
C ALA A 37 -48.58 12.11 -11.14
N ARG A 38 -49.21 10.95 -11.32
CA ARG A 38 -48.58 9.66 -11.06
C ARG A 38 -47.43 9.32 -12.02
N LEU A 39 -47.56 9.64 -13.31
CA LEU A 39 -46.48 9.51 -14.29
C LEU A 39 -45.30 10.45 -13.96
N LEU A 40 -45.58 11.69 -13.55
CA LEU A 40 -44.54 12.66 -13.18
C LEU A 40 -43.80 12.20 -11.88
N VAL A 41 -44.54 11.69 -10.90
CA VAL A 41 -43.96 11.16 -9.66
C VAL A 41 -43.16 9.89 -9.93
N THR A 42 -43.60 9.02 -10.84
CA THR A 42 -42.82 7.82 -11.22
C THR A 42 -41.60 8.18 -12.07
N PHE A 43 -41.66 9.21 -12.91
CA PHE A 43 -40.49 9.73 -13.64
C PHE A 43 -39.51 10.47 -12.74
N LEU A 44 -39.96 11.23 -11.73
CA LEU A 44 -39.12 11.86 -10.72
C LEU A 44 -38.47 10.82 -9.77
N ALA A 45 -39.17 9.73 -9.45
CA ALA A 45 -38.62 8.64 -8.66
C ALA A 45 -37.62 7.76 -9.47
N ALA A 46 -37.82 7.62 -10.79
CA ALA A 46 -36.88 6.94 -11.67
C ALA A 46 -35.65 7.78 -12.03
N ALA A 47 -35.73 9.12 -11.94
CA ALA A 47 -34.58 10.00 -12.12
C ALA A 47 -33.61 10.03 -10.92
N ALA A 48 -33.97 9.39 -9.80
CA ALA A 48 -33.16 9.38 -8.57
C ALA A 48 -32.18 8.20 -8.46
N ILE A 49 -32.05 7.35 -9.49
CA ILE A 49 -31.12 6.20 -9.48
C ILE A 49 -30.29 6.21 -10.78
N LEU A 50 -29.76 7.37 -11.14
CA LEU A 50 -28.62 7.34 -12.06
C LEU A 50 -27.38 7.04 -11.21
N PRO A 51 -26.60 6.01 -11.52
CA PRO A 51 -25.33 5.81 -10.86
C PRO A 51 -24.50 7.09 -10.97
N ALA A 52 -23.82 7.47 -9.89
CA ALA A 52 -22.93 8.62 -9.91
C ALA A 52 -21.99 8.51 -11.10
N ALA A 53 -21.78 9.61 -11.82
CA ALA A 53 -20.82 9.59 -12.91
C ALA A 53 -19.43 9.14 -12.36
N PRO A 54 -18.71 8.29 -13.10
CA PRO A 54 -17.40 7.85 -12.64
C PRO A 54 -16.47 9.05 -12.38
N PRO A 55 -15.59 8.99 -11.39
CA PRO A 55 -14.65 10.07 -11.10
C PRO A 55 -13.77 10.32 -12.33
N LYS A 56 -13.35 11.55 -12.54
CA LYS A 56 -12.38 11.89 -13.59
C LYS A 56 -10.96 11.48 -13.21
N LEU A 57 -10.67 11.49 -11.91
CA LEU A 57 -9.38 11.10 -11.35
C LEU A 57 -9.58 10.23 -10.10
N VAL A 58 -8.82 9.15 -10.01
CA VAL A 58 -8.55 8.44 -8.76
C VAL A 58 -7.21 8.93 -8.23
N LEU A 59 -7.21 9.51 -7.04
CA LEU A 59 -6.01 9.85 -6.28
C LEU A 59 -5.80 8.78 -5.22
N ALA A 60 -4.87 7.86 -5.47
CA ALA A 60 -4.53 6.76 -4.59
C ALA A 60 -3.29 7.11 -3.75
N ILE A 61 -3.48 7.32 -2.44
CA ILE A 61 -2.44 7.83 -1.54
C ILE A 61 -2.02 6.74 -0.57
N VAL A 62 -0.70 6.56 -0.46
CA VAL A 62 -0.07 5.81 0.64
C VAL A 62 0.79 6.77 1.45
N ILE A 63 0.63 6.77 2.77
CA ILE A 63 1.59 7.39 3.68
C ILE A 63 2.42 6.25 4.28
N ASP A 64 3.68 6.16 3.89
CA ASP A 64 4.58 5.08 4.29
C ASP A 64 4.77 5.06 5.82
N GLN A 65 4.65 3.89 6.45
CA GLN A 65 4.79 3.66 7.90
C GLN A 65 3.81 4.48 8.77
N PHE A 66 2.56 4.64 8.30
CA PHE A 66 1.58 5.47 9.00
C PHE A 66 0.58 4.64 9.78
N ARG A 67 0.77 4.55 11.10
CA ARG A 67 -0.14 3.84 12.03
C ARG A 67 -1.52 4.50 12.07
N TYR A 68 -2.56 3.70 12.22
CA TYR A 68 -3.93 4.24 12.40
C TYR A 68 -4.04 5.20 13.60
N ASP A 69 -3.34 4.90 14.73
CA ASP A 69 -3.42 5.73 15.93
C ASP A 69 -2.87 7.16 15.75
N TYR A 70 -2.06 7.43 14.72
CA TYR A 70 -1.61 8.80 14.40
C TYR A 70 -2.78 9.71 14.00
N LEU A 71 -3.84 9.16 13.38
CA LEU A 71 -5.06 9.91 13.09
C LEU A 71 -5.81 10.33 14.36
N LEU A 72 -5.64 9.60 15.46
CA LEU A 72 -6.25 9.90 16.76
C LEU A 72 -5.34 10.76 17.62
N ARG A 73 -4.06 10.36 17.75
CA ARG A 73 -3.07 11.05 18.61
C ARG A 73 -2.81 12.49 18.18
N PHE A 74 -2.77 12.74 16.86
CA PHE A 74 -2.47 14.06 16.30
C PHE A 74 -3.71 14.75 15.73
N ARG A 75 -4.92 14.27 16.06
CA ARG A 75 -6.19 14.77 15.50
C ARG A 75 -6.37 16.28 15.66
N SER A 76 -5.97 16.84 16.80
CA SER A 76 -6.08 18.28 17.07
C SER A 76 -5.11 19.15 16.27
N ASP A 77 -4.09 18.56 15.68
CA ASP A 77 -3.06 19.26 14.90
C ASP A 77 -3.37 19.27 13.40
N TYR A 78 -4.28 18.39 12.95
CA TYR A 78 -4.68 18.30 11.55
C TYR A 78 -5.75 19.35 11.22
N HIS A 79 -5.44 20.21 10.25
CA HIS A 79 -6.28 21.32 9.83
C HIS A 79 -6.45 21.43 8.32
N SER A 80 -5.97 20.44 7.54
CA SER A 80 -5.90 20.49 6.09
C SER A 80 -6.34 19.15 5.46
N GLY A 81 -5.45 18.39 4.83
CA GLY A 81 -5.79 17.19 4.10
C GLY A 81 -6.37 16.07 4.95
N PHE A 82 -5.72 15.71 6.06
CA PHE A 82 -6.29 14.73 6.99
C PHE A 82 -7.58 15.22 7.63
N ALA A 83 -7.67 16.51 7.98
CA ALA A 83 -8.91 17.06 8.50
C ALA A 83 -10.05 16.89 7.49
N ARG A 84 -9.84 17.21 6.21
CA ARG A 84 -10.81 17.05 5.13
C ARG A 84 -11.25 15.58 4.97
N LEU A 85 -10.29 14.65 4.99
CA LEU A 85 -10.54 13.20 4.88
C LEU A 85 -11.36 12.68 6.06
N LEU A 86 -11.00 13.06 7.29
CA LEU A 86 -11.65 12.61 8.51
C LEU A 86 -13.05 13.19 8.73
N GLU A 87 -13.32 14.37 8.17
CA GLU A 87 -14.62 15.06 8.29
C GLU A 87 -15.60 14.69 7.18
N LYS A 88 -15.10 14.45 5.96
CA LYS A 88 -15.93 14.29 4.77
C LYS A 88 -15.82 12.90 4.12
N GLY A 89 -14.90 12.07 4.57
CA GLY A 89 -14.66 10.73 4.02
C GLY A 89 -15.42 9.61 4.73
N ALA A 90 -15.40 8.44 4.12
CA ALA A 90 -15.71 7.18 4.74
C ALA A 90 -14.44 6.64 5.42
N VAL A 91 -14.40 6.67 6.75
CA VAL A 91 -13.22 6.35 7.57
C VAL A 91 -13.42 4.99 8.23
N PHE A 92 -12.61 4.01 7.85
CA PHE A 92 -12.58 2.72 8.54
C PHE A 92 -11.65 2.79 9.74
N THR A 93 -12.16 2.35 10.89
CA THR A 93 -11.43 2.44 12.17
C THR A 93 -10.75 1.13 12.56
N ASP A 94 -10.95 0.06 11.81
CA ASP A 94 -10.44 -1.29 12.08
C ASP A 94 -10.03 -1.95 10.74
N ALA A 95 -8.96 -1.40 10.12
CA ALA A 95 -8.43 -1.87 8.85
C ALA A 95 -7.05 -2.50 9.03
N HIS A 96 -6.86 -3.72 8.52
CA HIS A 96 -5.67 -4.53 8.76
C HIS A 96 -5.13 -5.17 7.49
N TYR A 97 -3.86 -5.50 7.50
CA TYR A 97 -3.26 -6.41 6.53
C TYR A 97 -3.53 -7.87 6.90
N LEU A 98 -3.74 -8.72 5.89
CA LEU A 98 -3.99 -10.15 6.10
C LEU A 98 -2.70 -10.97 6.23
N HIS A 99 -1.55 -10.42 5.85
CA HIS A 99 -0.26 -11.11 5.74
C HIS A 99 0.73 -10.67 6.81
N ALA A 100 1.77 -11.50 7.04
CA ALA A 100 2.76 -11.28 8.09
C ALA A 100 3.88 -10.32 7.67
N ALA A 101 4.30 -10.30 6.43
CA ALA A 101 5.36 -9.40 5.95
C ALA A 101 4.79 -7.99 5.69
N THR A 102 4.55 -7.23 6.76
CA THR A 102 4.08 -5.84 6.71
C THR A 102 5.24 -4.89 6.40
N VAL A 103 5.67 -4.92 5.13
CA VAL A 103 6.80 -4.15 4.60
C VAL A 103 6.42 -3.40 3.34
N THR A 104 7.16 -2.35 3.01
CA THR A 104 6.83 -1.38 1.95
C THR A 104 6.35 -2.02 0.64
N ALA A 105 7.13 -2.93 0.04
CA ALA A 105 6.77 -3.51 -1.25
C ALA A 105 5.46 -4.32 -1.18
N VAL A 106 5.27 -5.06 -0.11
CA VAL A 106 4.11 -5.93 0.08
C VAL A 106 2.84 -5.11 0.27
N GLY A 107 2.90 -4.06 1.12
CA GLY A 107 1.77 -3.16 1.33
C GLY A 107 1.37 -2.42 0.06
N HIS A 108 2.34 -1.86 -0.67
CA HIS A 108 2.09 -1.16 -1.93
C HIS A 108 1.53 -2.09 -3.02
N ALA A 109 2.01 -3.34 -3.10
CA ALA A 109 1.45 -4.33 -4.02
C ALA A 109 0.00 -4.66 -3.64
N THR A 110 -0.29 -4.89 -2.35
CA THR A 110 -1.63 -5.24 -1.86
C THR A 110 -2.65 -4.14 -2.14
N PHE A 111 -2.27 -2.88 -2.03
CA PHE A 111 -3.13 -1.70 -2.08
C PHE A 111 -4.02 -1.66 -3.34
N LEU A 112 -3.45 -1.77 -4.53
CA LEU A 112 -4.20 -1.66 -5.79
C LEU A 112 -4.34 -2.99 -6.55
N THR A 113 -3.86 -4.11 -5.99
CA THR A 113 -4.14 -5.46 -6.52
C THR A 113 -5.22 -6.18 -5.73
N GLY A 114 -5.39 -5.88 -4.44
CA GLY A 114 -6.23 -6.65 -3.52
C GLY A 114 -5.70 -8.06 -3.23
N ALA A 115 -4.48 -8.38 -3.69
CA ALA A 115 -3.88 -9.70 -3.56
C ALA A 115 -3.01 -9.83 -2.29
N THR A 116 -2.87 -11.05 -1.79
CA THR A 116 -1.87 -11.38 -0.76
C THR A 116 -0.52 -11.69 -1.40
N PRO A 117 0.60 -11.69 -0.65
CA PRO A 117 1.93 -12.01 -1.18
C PRO A 117 2.03 -13.35 -1.88
N SER A 118 1.32 -14.37 -1.39
CA SER A 118 1.24 -15.69 -2.02
C SER A 118 0.67 -15.67 -3.44
N ILE A 119 -0.13 -14.66 -3.77
CA ILE A 119 -0.79 -14.49 -5.06
C ILE A 119 -0.08 -13.41 -5.87
N SER A 120 0.19 -12.24 -5.28
CA SER A 120 0.87 -11.14 -5.97
C SER A 120 2.32 -11.44 -6.33
N GLY A 121 2.95 -12.39 -5.62
CA GLY A 121 4.35 -12.73 -5.79
C GLY A 121 5.32 -11.76 -5.09
N ILE A 122 4.86 -10.65 -4.56
CA ILE A 122 5.68 -9.69 -3.82
C ILE A 122 5.68 -10.10 -2.35
N ILE A 123 6.69 -10.86 -1.96
CA ILE A 123 6.75 -11.50 -0.63
C ILE A 123 7.53 -10.68 0.41
N ALA A 124 8.36 -9.74 -0.03
CA ALA A 124 9.17 -8.86 0.81
C ALA A 124 9.69 -7.67 -0.03
N ASN A 125 10.45 -6.74 0.58
CA ASN A 125 11.19 -5.70 -0.16
C ASN A 125 12.27 -6.31 -1.04
N GLU A 126 12.89 -7.39 -0.56
CA GLU A 126 13.92 -8.17 -1.24
C GLU A 126 13.88 -9.64 -0.78
N TRP A 127 14.36 -10.54 -1.62
CA TRP A 127 14.49 -11.96 -1.28
C TRP A 127 15.63 -12.62 -2.05
N TYR A 128 16.11 -13.75 -1.53
CA TYR A 128 17.07 -14.58 -2.24
C TYR A 128 16.37 -15.33 -3.36
N ASP A 129 16.73 -15.01 -4.58
CA ASP A 129 16.25 -15.72 -5.76
C ASP A 129 17.06 -16.98 -6.01
N ARG A 130 16.42 -18.14 -5.86
CA ARG A 130 17.06 -19.44 -5.93
C ARG A 130 17.58 -19.78 -7.32
N GLU A 131 16.99 -19.19 -8.37
CA GLU A 131 17.38 -19.43 -9.75
C GLU A 131 18.67 -18.69 -10.10
N SER A 132 18.75 -17.43 -9.80
CA SER A 132 19.95 -16.60 -10.03
C SER A 132 21.02 -16.75 -8.96
N GLY A 133 20.70 -17.27 -7.78
CA GLY A 133 21.59 -17.33 -6.64
C GLY A 133 21.94 -15.96 -6.03
N GLN A 134 21.12 -14.95 -6.29
CA GLN A 134 21.34 -13.56 -5.86
C GLN A 134 20.16 -13.04 -5.02
N THR A 135 20.42 -12.05 -4.17
CA THR A 135 19.35 -11.27 -3.58
C THR A 135 18.81 -10.28 -4.61
N VAL A 136 17.50 -10.30 -4.82
CA VAL A 136 16.79 -9.42 -5.76
C VAL A 136 15.80 -8.55 -4.99
N THR A 137 15.60 -7.30 -5.43
CA THR A 137 14.52 -6.47 -4.89
C THR A 137 13.19 -6.80 -5.56
N SER A 138 12.10 -6.41 -4.94
CA SER A 138 10.74 -6.62 -5.44
C SER A 138 10.49 -6.05 -6.86
N VAL A 139 11.28 -5.07 -7.28
CA VAL A 139 11.13 -4.38 -8.57
C VAL A 139 12.40 -4.37 -9.43
N SER A 140 13.54 -4.89 -8.96
CA SER A 140 14.77 -4.92 -9.77
C SER A 140 14.57 -5.69 -11.06
N ASP A 141 14.99 -5.10 -12.19
CA ASP A 141 14.86 -5.68 -13.52
C ASP A 141 16.09 -5.38 -14.38
N PRO A 142 17.06 -6.32 -14.47
CA PRO A 142 18.27 -6.13 -15.25
C PRO A 142 18.03 -6.01 -16.77
N ALA A 143 16.82 -6.34 -17.26
CA ALA A 143 16.46 -6.16 -18.66
C ALA A 143 16.04 -4.72 -18.99
N THR A 144 15.96 -3.83 -18.00
CA THR A 144 15.61 -2.44 -18.14
C THR A 144 16.77 -1.52 -17.76
N LYS A 145 16.67 -0.24 -18.13
CA LYS A 145 17.64 0.81 -17.78
C LYS A 145 16.96 1.89 -16.95
N LEU A 146 17.70 2.50 -16.06
CA LEU A 146 17.30 3.72 -15.40
C LEU A 146 17.26 4.87 -16.42
N VAL A 147 16.21 5.66 -16.40
CA VAL A 147 15.97 6.77 -17.34
C VAL A 147 15.82 8.07 -16.55
N GLY A 148 16.57 9.10 -16.93
CA GLY A 148 16.52 10.42 -16.27
C GLY A 148 17.73 10.72 -15.37
N GLY A 149 18.47 9.70 -14.94
CA GLY A 149 19.77 9.83 -14.30
C GLY A 149 20.91 9.71 -15.33
N ASN A 150 22.04 10.33 -15.07
CA ASN A 150 23.23 10.16 -15.90
C ASN A 150 23.99 8.88 -15.47
N THR A 151 23.42 7.71 -15.74
CA THR A 151 23.91 6.42 -15.21
C THR A 151 23.51 5.26 -16.12
N ASP A 152 24.40 4.27 -16.24
CA ASP A 152 24.15 3.00 -16.92
C ASP A 152 23.56 1.91 -16.00
N ARG A 153 23.02 2.29 -14.85
CA ARG A 153 22.42 1.35 -13.89
C ARG A 153 21.20 0.66 -14.48
N ALA A 154 20.99 -0.58 -14.05
CA ALA A 154 19.75 -1.30 -14.32
C ALA A 154 18.55 -0.53 -13.75
N GLY A 155 17.44 -0.61 -14.45
CA GLY A 155 16.18 -0.04 -14.02
C GLY A 155 15.39 -0.98 -13.11
N SER A 156 14.15 -0.59 -12.89
CA SER A 156 13.16 -1.34 -12.12
C SER A 156 11.88 -1.52 -12.94
N SER A 157 11.10 -2.56 -12.65
CA SER A 157 9.84 -2.83 -13.34
C SER A 157 8.86 -3.60 -12.45
N PRO A 158 7.57 -3.68 -12.80
CA PRO A 158 6.58 -4.50 -12.10
C PRO A 158 6.63 -5.99 -12.49
N ARG A 159 7.60 -6.48 -13.25
CA ARG A 159 7.61 -7.86 -13.77
C ARG A 159 7.57 -8.95 -12.71
N ARG A 160 7.98 -8.65 -11.47
CA ARG A 160 7.87 -9.59 -10.36
C ARG A 160 6.48 -9.61 -9.72
N LEU A 161 5.64 -8.62 -9.98
CA LEU A 161 4.22 -8.64 -9.65
C LEU A 161 3.50 -9.61 -10.59
N LEU A 162 2.81 -10.61 -10.04
CA LEU A 162 2.22 -11.71 -10.82
C LEU A 162 0.75 -11.47 -11.20
N VAL A 163 0.18 -10.36 -10.79
CA VAL A 163 -1.24 -10.01 -10.93
C VAL A 163 -1.39 -8.60 -11.45
N SER A 164 -2.55 -8.29 -12.03
CA SER A 164 -2.91 -6.94 -12.43
C SER A 164 -3.22 -6.03 -11.24
N THR A 165 -3.14 -4.73 -11.47
CA THR A 165 -3.67 -3.68 -10.59
C THR A 165 -5.00 -3.17 -11.12
N VAL A 166 -5.73 -2.38 -10.31
CA VAL A 166 -6.92 -1.66 -10.80
C VAL A 166 -6.57 -0.72 -11.97
N GLY A 167 -5.36 -0.13 -11.96
CA GLY A 167 -4.87 0.68 -13.08
C GLY A 167 -4.70 -0.13 -14.36
N ASP A 168 -4.20 -1.36 -14.28
CA ASP A 168 -4.08 -2.28 -15.41
C ASP A 168 -5.47 -2.63 -15.98
N GLU A 169 -6.42 -3.03 -15.12
CA GLU A 169 -7.79 -3.36 -15.54
C GLU A 169 -8.49 -2.16 -16.18
N LEU A 170 -8.28 -0.97 -15.62
CA LEU A 170 -8.83 0.26 -16.19
C LEU A 170 -8.28 0.50 -17.61
N LYS A 171 -6.97 0.30 -17.82
CA LYS A 171 -6.33 0.43 -19.15
C LYS A 171 -6.79 -0.64 -20.12
N ILE A 172 -6.96 -1.88 -19.68
CA ILE A 172 -7.47 -2.98 -20.52
C ILE A 172 -8.87 -2.65 -21.04
N GLN A 173 -9.75 -2.12 -20.20
CA GLN A 173 -11.15 -1.91 -20.56
C GLN A 173 -11.45 -0.55 -21.19
N ARG A 174 -10.66 0.49 -20.85
CA ARG A 174 -10.94 1.87 -21.27
C ARG A 174 -9.90 2.45 -22.23
N GLY A 175 -8.69 1.90 -22.29
CA GLY A 175 -7.62 2.28 -23.23
C GLY A 175 -7.05 3.70 -23.08
N GLU A 176 -7.89 4.70 -22.89
CA GLU A 176 -7.53 6.13 -22.87
C GLU A 176 -7.14 6.66 -21.49
N SER A 177 -7.30 5.86 -20.44
CA SER A 177 -6.90 6.24 -19.07
C SER A 177 -5.41 6.44 -18.96
N ARG A 178 -4.98 7.40 -18.13
CA ARG A 178 -3.59 7.57 -17.72
C ARG A 178 -3.38 7.02 -16.31
N VAL A 179 -2.31 6.27 -16.13
CA VAL A 179 -1.92 5.69 -14.84
C VAL A 179 -0.50 6.11 -14.53
N ILE A 180 -0.32 6.86 -13.45
CA ILE A 180 0.97 7.42 -13.02
C ILE A 180 1.23 7.04 -11.58
N GLY A 181 2.45 6.53 -11.29
CA GLY A 181 2.92 6.25 -9.94
C GLY A 181 4.08 7.17 -9.54
N ILE A 182 4.07 7.69 -8.31
CA ILE A 182 5.06 8.65 -7.81
C ILE A 182 5.45 8.32 -6.39
N SER A 183 6.76 8.26 -6.11
CA SER A 183 7.31 8.15 -4.76
C SER A 183 8.79 8.53 -4.73
N ILE A 184 9.41 8.53 -3.56
CA ILE A 184 10.88 8.50 -3.45
C ILE A 184 11.41 7.08 -3.67
N LYS A 185 10.69 6.07 -3.17
CA LYS A 185 11.08 4.65 -3.31
C LYS A 185 10.56 4.10 -4.64
N ASP A 186 11.41 3.42 -5.42
CA ASP A 186 11.04 2.80 -6.71
C ASP A 186 9.85 1.84 -6.58
N ARG A 187 9.87 0.93 -5.60
CA ARG A 187 8.80 -0.04 -5.34
C ARG A 187 7.47 0.60 -4.98
N SER A 188 7.51 1.75 -4.30
CA SER A 188 6.31 2.50 -3.90
C SER A 188 5.66 3.25 -5.06
N ALA A 189 6.43 3.61 -6.09
CA ALA A 189 5.92 4.18 -7.33
C ALA A 189 5.42 3.09 -8.30
N ILE A 190 6.17 1.99 -8.42
CA ILE A 190 5.97 0.96 -9.44
C ILE A 190 4.81 0.02 -9.11
N LEU A 191 4.78 -0.51 -7.88
CA LEU A 191 3.84 -1.59 -7.54
C LEU A 191 2.36 -1.17 -7.57
N PRO A 192 1.97 0.04 -7.07
CA PRO A 192 0.60 0.50 -7.25
C PRO A 192 0.26 0.91 -8.68
N ALA A 193 1.24 1.40 -9.45
CA ALA A 193 1.04 1.78 -10.84
C ALA A 193 0.77 0.57 -11.74
N GLY A 194 1.42 -0.56 -11.49
CA GLY A 194 1.19 -1.80 -12.22
C GLY A 194 1.97 -1.92 -13.53
N HIS A 195 1.51 -2.88 -14.35
CA HIS A 195 2.19 -3.27 -15.59
C HIS A 195 1.97 -2.30 -16.75
N MET A 196 0.76 -1.74 -16.85
CA MET A 196 0.33 -0.93 -18.00
C MET A 196 0.37 0.57 -17.73
N ALA A 197 1.04 0.99 -16.64
CA ALA A 197 1.17 2.40 -16.31
C ALA A 197 1.85 3.20 -17.42
N ASP A 198 1.43 4.45 -17.59
CA ASP A 198 2.05 5.40 -18.52
C ASP A 198 3.37 5.96 -17.97
N GLY A 199 3.59 5.82 -16.65
CA GLY A 199 4.84 6.16 -16.00
C GLY A 199 4.83 5.81 -14.52
N ALA A 200 5.97 5.35 -14.01
CA ALA A 200 6.27 5.31 -12.60
C ALA A 200 7.56 6.10 -12.38
N TYR A 201 7.53 7.04 -11.44
CA TYR A 201 8.63 7.97 -11.21
C TYR A 201 9.05 7.92 -9.75
N TRP A 202 10.37 7.90 -9.53
CA TRP A 202 10.93 7.96 -8.18
C TRP A 202 12.17 8.85 -8.13
N TYR A 203 12.50 9.31 -6.93
CA TYR A 203 13.69 10.09 -6.74
C TYR A 203 14.88 9.16 -6.48
N ASP A 204 15.93 9.27 -7.29
CA ASP A 204 17.17 8.52 -7.12
C ASP A 204 18.23 9.44 -6.52
N ASP A 205 18.64 9.17 -5.29
CA ASP A 205 19.60 9.97 -4.52
C ASP A 205 21.01 9.93 -5.13
N HIS A 206 21.39 8.82 -5.76
CA HIS A 206 22.67 8.73 -6.48
C HIS A 206 22.70 9.58 -7.73
N ALA A 207 21.59 9.62 -8.47
CA ALA A 207 21.43 10.50 -9.62
C ALA A 207 21.11 11.95 -9.21
N ASN A 208 20.67 12.16 -7.98
CA ASN A 208 20.13 13.42 -7.47
C ASN A 208 19.03 13.98 -8.38
N ALA A 209 18.14 13.11 -8.84
CA ALA A 209 17.14 13.42 -9.85
C ALA A 209 15.92 12.52 -9.73
N TRP A 210 14.79 12.99 -10.24
CA TRP A 210 13.64 12.18 -10.55
C TRP A 210 13.93 11.32 -11.78
N VAL A 211 13.64 10.04 -11.69
CA VAL A 211 13.94 9.03 -12.71
C VAL A 211 12.72 8.16 -12.97
N THR A 212 12.80 7.39 -14.05
CA THR A 212 11.88 6.30 -14.39
C THR A 212 12.68 5.13 -14.93
N SER A 213 12.01 4.15 -15.47
CA SER A 213 12.60 2.96 -16.10
C SER A 213 12.26 2.91 -17.58
N SER A 214 13.18 2.35 -18.37
CA SER A 214 12.92 2.04 -19.77
C SER A 214 11.78 1.02 -19.98
N TYR A 215 11.28 0.41 -18.89
CA TYR A 215 10.05 -0.37 -18.92
C TYR A 215 8.84 0.48 -19.30
N TYR A 216 8.75 1.69 -18.75
CA TYR A 216 7.64 2.60 -18.96
C TYR A 216 7.89 3.59 -20.10
N ARG A 217 9.09 4.21 -20.11
CA ARG A 217 9.42 5.28 -21.06
C ARG A 217 10.88 5.22 -21.46
N GLY A 218 11.18 5.48 -22.76
CA GLY A 218 12.55 5.60 -23.26
C GLY A 218 13.26 6.88 -22.81
N GLU A 219 12.51 7.91 -22.41
CA GLU A 219 13.00 9.18 -21.89
C GLU A 219 12.01 9.80 -20.90
N LEU A 220 12.48 10.70 -20.05
CA LEU A 220 11.61 11.49 -19.19
C LEU A 220 10.77 12.46 -20.04
N PRO A 221 9.49 12.72 -19.67
CA PRO A 221 8.71 13.79 -20.28
C PRO A 221 9.33 15.16 -19.98
N ASP A 222 9.08 16.14 -20.83
CA ASP A 222 9.72 17.46 -20.74
C ASP A 222 9.43 18.17 -19.41
N TRP A 223 8.23 17.99 -18.85
CA TRP A 223 7.89 18.55 -17.54
C TRP A 223 8.78 17.99 -16.41
N ALA A 224 9.11 16.69 -16.44
CA ALA A 224 9.98 16.06 -15.46
C ALA A 224 11.46 16.43 -15.69
N LYS A 225 11.91 16.51 -16.95
CA LYS A 225 13.25 17.02 -17.29
C LYS A 225 13.44 18.44 -16.75
N LYS A 226 12.42 19.30 -16.92
CA LYS A 226 12.46 20.69 -16.42
C LYS A 226 12.58 20.74 -14.91
N LEU A 227 11.82 19.92 -14.17
CA LEU A 227 11.91 19.86 -12.72
C LEU A 227 13.30 19.39 -12.26
N ASN A 228 13.90 18.40 -12.92
CA ASN A 228 15.26 17.97 -12.63
C ASN A 228 16.30 19.07 -12.86
N GLN A 229 16.12 19.92 -13.89
CA GLN A 229 16.99 21.09 -14.13
C GLN A 229 16.89 22.13 -13.02
N GLU A 230 15.76 22.23 -12.34
CA GLU A 230 15.55 23.09 -11.16
C GLU A 230 16.28 22.56 -9.91
N GLN A 231 16.86 21.35 -9.95
CA GLN A 231 17.59 20.70 -8.85
C GLN A 231 16.81 20.72 -7.52
N PRO A 232 15.65 20.07 -7.45
CA PRO A 232 14.69 20.25 -6.35
C PRO A 232 15.25 19.95 -4.96
N ALA A 233 16.21 19.04 -4.82
CA ALA A 233 16.85 18.74 -3.55
C ALA A 233 17.87 19.80 -3.12
N ALA A 234 18.51 20.52 -4.07
CA ALA A 234 19.58 21.47 -3.77
C ALA A 234 19.10 22.67 -2.94
N ARG A 235 17.82 23.03 -3.04
CA ARG A 235 17.21 24.14 -2.26
C ARG A 235 17.23 23.90 -0.75
N TYR A 236 17.38 22.64 -0.32
CA TYR A 236 17.43 22.27 1.09
C TYR A 236 18.85 22.09 1.64
N ALA A 237 19.88 22.40 0.84
CA ALA A 237 21.27 22.37 1.31
C ALA A 237 21.45 23.29 2.50
N GLY A 238 21.97 22.78 3.62
CA GLY A 238 22.17 23.52 4.86
C GLY A 238 20.91 23.80 5.68
N ALA A 239 19.73 23.35 5.23
CA ALA A 239 18.48 23.57 5.95
C ALA A 239 18.47 22.84 7.31
N LYS A 240 17.78 23.42 8.29
CA LYS A 240 17.52 22.84 9.61
C LYS A 240 16.05 22.52 9.74
N TRP A 241 15.74 21.29 10.07
CA TRP A 241 14.36 20.90 10.35
C TRP A 241 13.95 21.36 11.76
N LEU A 242 13.25 22.47 11.81
CA LEU A 242 12.65 23.02 13.04
C LEU A 242 11.25 22.45 13.27
N PRO A 243 10.81 22.28 14.53
CA PRO A 243 9.42 21.96 14.83
C PRO A 243 8.45 22.93 14.14
N PHE A 244 7.33 22.41 13.64
CA PHE A 244 6.34 23.19 12.88
C PHE A 244 5.76 24.37 13.69
N ASP A 245 5.60 24.17 14.99
CA ASP A 245 5.08 25.16 15.95
C ASP A 245 6.20 26.00 16.64
N ALA A 246 7.44 25.89 16.15
CA ALA A 246 8.57 26.61 16.70
C ALA A 246 8.38 28.13 16.65
N LYS A 247 8.61 28.78 17.80
CA LYS A 247 8.54 30.24 17.93
C LYS A 247 9.93 30.78 18.27
N GLY A 248 10.42 31.72 17.41
CA GLY A 248 11.67 32.45 17.63
C GLY A 248 12.95 31.65 17.35
N ASP A 249 14.08 32.31 17.44
CA ASP A 249 15.40 31.80 17.05
C ASP A 249 16.00 30.75 18.01
N SER A 250 15.36 30.52 19.15
CA SER A 250 15.81 29.57 20.18
C SER A 250 15.31 28.15 20.00
N ALA A 251 14.48 27.88 18.97
CA ALA A 251 13.94 26.57 18.72
C ALA A 251 15.05 25.56 18.36
N LYS A 252 15.06 24.42 19.06
CA LYS A 252 16.01 23.35 18.81
C LYS A 252 15.58 22.55 17.57
N PRO A 253 16.42 22.46 16.53
CA PRO A 253 16.11 21.64 15.37
C PRO A 253 16.07 20.14 15.71
N PHE A 254 15.21 19.39 15.01
CA PHE A 254 15.25 17.92 15.05
C PHE A 254 16.55 17.41 14.40
N CYS A 255 16.93 17.97 13.26
CA CYS A 255 18.17 17.66 12.58
C CYS A 255 18.57 18.78 11.59
N SER A 256 19.75 18.65 10.98
CA SER A 256 20.30 19.55 9.96
C SER A 256 20.80 18.77 8.76
N MET A 257 20.64 19.33 7.56
CA MET A 257 21.22 18.79 6.32
C MET A 257 22.74 18.98 6.21
N THR A 258 23.36 19.64 7.19
CA THR A 258 24.82 19.86 7.26
C THR A 258 25.39 19.23 8.53
N LYS A 259 26.50 18.48 8.41
CA LYS A 259 27.11 17.74 9.52
C LYS A 259 27.73 18.62 10.60
N ASP A 260 28.22 19.81 10.26
CA ASP A 260 29.09 20.64 11.12
C ASP A 260 28.32 21.71 11.93
N THR A 261 27.05 21.48 12.24
CA THR A 261 26.20 22.51 12.90
C THR A 261 26.03 22.30 14.41
N GLY A 262 26.62 21.26 14.99
CA GLY A 262 26.36 20.87 16.38
C GLY A 262 24.93 20.30 16.59
N VAL A 263 24.18 20.06 15.51
CA VAL A 263 22.84 19.47 15.48
C VAL A 263 22.95 18.07 14.85
N ARG A 264 22.07 17.14 15.23
CA ARG A 264 21.99 15.82 14.59
C ARG A 264 21.92 15.98 13.06
N PHE A 265 22.72 15.21 12.33
CA PHE A 265 22.63 15.14 10.87
C PHE A 265 21.39 14.37 10.43
N CYS A 266 20.63 14.90 9.46
CA CYS A 266 19.41 14.23 8.98
C CYS A 266 19.67 12.96 8.16
N GLY A 267 20.90 12.76 7.68
CA GLY A 267 21.28 11.61 6.86
C GLY A 267 21.05 11.86 5.36
N SER A 268 19.81 11.96 4.95
CA SER A 268 19.41 12.21 3.58
C SER A 268 18.15 13.09 3.54
N ILE A 269 17.77 13.57 2.36
CA ILE A 269 16.57 14.40 2.19
C ILE A 269 15.29 13.58 2.44
N GLU A 270 15.32 12.29 2.12
CA GLU A 270 14.22 11.36 2.35
C GLU A 270 13.87 11.23 3.84
N ALA A 271 14.88 11.32 4.71
CA ALA A 271 14.71 11.30 6.17
C ALA A 271 14.27 12.64 6.77
N THR A 272 13.63 13.49 5.97
CA THR A 272 13.14 14.82 6.35
C THR A 272 11.76 15.09 5.74
N PRO A 273 11.01 16.09 6.24
CA PRO A 273 9.74 16.49 5.61
C PRO A 273 9.89 16.96 4.16
N TRP A 274 11.08 17.43 3.78
CA TRP A 274 11.32 17.94 2.43
C TRP A 274 11.26 16.86 1.35
N GLY A 275 11.52 15.60 1.70
CA GLY A 275 11.28 14.51 0.79
C GLY A 275 9.80 14.41 0.40
N ASN A 276 8.88 14.57 1.36
CA ASN A 276 7.46 14.63 1.06
C ASN A 276 7.06 15.91 0.29
N GLU A 277 7.70 17.06 0.54
CA GLU A 277 7.50 18.27 -0.26
C GLU A 277 7.89 18.05 -1.72
N MET A 278 8.99 17.33 -1.97
CA MET A 278 9.42 16.99 -3.33
C MET A 278 8.44 16.03 -4.02
N ILE A 279 7.88 15.06 -3.30
CA ILE A 279 6.85 14.14 -3.84
C ILE A 279 5.61 14.94 -4.24
N GLU A 280 5.14 15.81 -3.38
CA GLU A 280 3.95 16.63 -3.62
C GLU A 280 4.15 17.56 -4.83
N GLU A 281 5.28 18.24 -4.93
CA GLU A 281 5.62 19.09 -6.07
C GLU A 281 5.67 18.29 -7.37
N PHE A 282 6.27 17.08 -7.35
CA PHE A 282 6.32 16.21 -8.52
C PHE A 282 4.91 15.74 -8.92
N ALA A 283 4.04 15.45 -7.96
CA ALA A 283 2.65 15.06 -8.21
C ALA A 283 1.85 16.20 -8.85
N GLU A 284 2.02 17.47 -8.40
CA GLU A 284 1.41 18.64 -9.05
C GLU A 284 1.89 18.81 -10.50
N ARG A 285 3.21 18.66 -10.74
CA ARG A 285 3.78 18.75 -12.10
C ARG A 285 3.27 17.61 -12.99
N ALA A 286 3.12 16.40 -12.45
CA ALA A 286 2.57 15.28 -13.20
C ALA A 286 1.08 15.47 -13.52
N LEU A 287 0.29 16.00 -12.58
CA LEU A 287 -1.12 16.33 -12.79
C LEU A 287 -1.28 17.29 -13.99
N GLU A 288 -0.42 18.29 -14.09
CA GLU A 288 -0.43 19.25 -15.21
C GLU A 288 0.16 18.62 -16.48
N GLY A 289 1.37 18.07 -16.39
CA GLY A 289 2.15 17.60 -17.54
C GLY A 289 1.57 16.41 -18.26
N GLU A 290 0.86 15.52 -17.55
CA GLU A 290 0.13 14.38 -18.11
C GLU A 290 -1.35 14.67 -18.32
N ASN A 291 -1.80 15.92 -18.09
CA ASN A 291 -3.20 16.37 -18.26
C ASN A 291 -4.22 15.48 -17.53
N LEU A 292 -3.89 15.01 -16.31
CA LEU A 292 -4.72 14.08 -15.56
C LEU A 292 -6.09 14.68 -15.21
N GLY A 293 -7.13 13.85 -15.28
CA GLY A 293 -8.53 14.20 -15.04
C GLY A 293 -9.23 14.88 -16.25
N HIS A 294 -8.54 14.99 -17.40
CA HIS A 294 -9.08 15.58 -18.62
C HIS A 294 -9.17 14.60 -19.80
N HIS A 295 -8.85 13.34 -19.60
CA HIS A 295 -9.04 12.28 -20.59
C HIS A 295 -10.50 11.82 -20.64
N ALA A 296 -10.87 11.08 -21.68
CA ALA A 296 -12.23 10.58 -21.85
C ALA A 296 -12.65 9.56 -20.80
N SER A 297 -11.67 8.87 -20.20
CA SER A 297 -11.85 7.90 -19.12
C SER A 297 -11.21 8.40 -17.83
N THR A 298 -11.51 7.74 -16.71
CA THR A 298 -10.89 8.02 -15.41
C THR A 298 -9.39 7.81 -15.46
N ASP A 299 -8.61 8.75 -14.94
CA ASP A 299 -7.18 8.62 -14.75
C ASP A 299 -6.85 8.16 -13.32
N VAL A 300 -5.64 7.63 -13.12
CA VAL A 300 -5.14 7.20 -11.81
C VAL A 300 -3.81 7.89 -11.52
N LEU A 301 -3.74 8.55 -10.38
CA LEU A 301 -2.50 9.09 -9.81
C LEU A 301 -2.24 8.41 -8.46
N ALA A 302 -1.26 7.52 -8.43
CA ALA A 302 -0.80 6.86 -7.20
C ALA A 302 0.39 7.64 -6.63
N VAL A 303 0.26 8.12 -5.39
CA VAL A 303 1.29 8.94 -4.70
C VAL A 303 1.61 8.30 -3.37
N SER A 304 2.88 7.98 -3.13
CA SER A 304 3.35 7.47 -1.85
C SER A 304 4.32 8.44 -1.20
N PHE A 305 3.92 8.96 -0.02
CA PHE A 305 4.71 9.85 0.82
C PHE A 305 5.64 9.03 1.71
N SER A 306 6.89 8.88 1.32
CA SER A 306 7.81 7.91 1.93
C SER A 306 8.61 8.43 3.12
N SER A 307 8.72 9.75 3.31
CA SER A 307 9.60 10.31 4.35
C SER A 307 9.17 9.97 5.77
N ASN A 308 7.89 9.68 5.99
CA ASN A 308 7.38 9.25 7.29
C ASN A 308 8.08 7.97 7.78
N ASP A 309 8.34 7.02 6.87
CA ASP A 309 9.03 5.77 7.16
C ASP A 309 10.49 5.99 7.57
N TYR A 310 11.24 6.75 6.80
CA TYR A 310 12.64 7.05 7.15
C TYR A 310 12.77 7.74 8.50
N VAL A 311 11.88 8.68 8.81
CA VAL A 311 11.84 9.36 10.11
C VAL A 311 11.43 8.39 11.21
N GLY A 312 10.37 7.61 10.99
CA GLY A 312 9.86 6.63 11.94
C GLY A 312 10.90 5.58 12.31
N HIS A 313 11.60 5.01 11.33
CA HIS A 313 12.72 4.10 11.59
C HIS A 313 13.80 4.70 12.49
N ALA A 314 14.13 5.98 12.27
CA ALA A 314 15.23 6.62 12.99
C ALA A 314 14.90 6.93 14.45
N VAL A 315 13.65 7.33 14.75
CA VAL A 315 13.28 7.89 16.05
C VAL A 315 12.09 7.19 16.75
N GLY A 316 11.31 6.43 16.01
CA GLY A 316 10.15 5.69 16.51
C GLY A 316 8.86 6.51 16.63
N PRO A 317 7.71 5.84 16.83
CA PRO A 317 6.37 6.42 16.74
C PRO A 317 6.04 7.45 17.83
N ASP A 318 6.83 7.48 18.89
CA ASP A 318 6.59 8.35 20.05
C ASP A 318 7.41 9.66 20.02
N ASP A 319 8.32 9.80 19.06
CA ASP A 319 9.17 10.99 18.94
C ASP A 319 8.40 12.20 18.38
N PRO A 320 8.63 13.41 18.90
CA PRO A 320 8.02 14.63 18.37
C PRO A 320 8.24 14.88 16.88
N ALA A 321 9.32 14.38 16.28
CA ALA A 321 9.58 14.49 14.85
C ALA A 321 8.56 13.73 14.01
N VAL A 322 8.02 12.60 14.51
CA VAL A 322 6.95 11.84 13.83
C VAL A 322 5.62 12.62 13.85
N ARG A 323 5.31 13.30 14.96
CA ARG A 323 4.17 14.24 15.01
C ARG A 323 4.38 15.39 14.02
N ASP A 324 5.55 15.98 14.00
CA ASP A 324 5.87 17.12 13.13
C ASP A 324 5.76 16.76 11.63
N ILE A 325 6.35 15.66 11.20
CA ILE A 325 6.23 15.23 9.80
C ILE A 325 4.78 14.89 9.43
N SER A 326 3.99 14.33 10.36
CA SER A 326 2.57 14.04 10.14
C SER A 326 1.76 15.32 9.94
N ILE A 327 2.02 16.38 10.71
CA ILE A 327 1.40 17.71 10.54
C ILE A 327 1.78 18.31 9.18
N ARG A 328 3.03 18.20 8.77
CA ARG A 328 3.48 18.70 7.46
C ARG A 328 2.84 17.92 6.33
N THR A 329 2.72 16.60 6.46
CA THR A 329 2.01 15.76 5.48
C THR A 329 0.53 16.16 5.38
N ASP A 330 -0.15 16.49 6.49
CA ASP A 330 -1.52 17.06 6.46
C ASP A 330 -1.60 18.30 5.56
N ARG A 331 -0.61 19.21 5.66
CA ARG A 331 -0.57 20.44 4.83
C ARG A 331 -0.31 20.13 3.36
N LEU A 332 0.60 19.21 3.07
CA LEU A 332 0.91 18.80 1.69
C LEU A 332 -0.28 18.11 1.03
N LEU A 333 -0.99 17.25 1.76
CA LEU A 333 -2.24 16.65 1.27
C LEU A 333 -3.29 17.71 0.94
N GLY A 334 -3.45 18.73 1.80
CA GLY A 334 -4.38 19.83 1.52
C GLY A 334 -3.99 20.61 0.28
N LYS A 335 -2.71 20.94 0.12
CA LYS A 335 -2.18 21.63 -1.06
C LYS A 335 -2.46 20.82 -2.34
N LEU A 336 -2.16 19.52 -2.33
CA LEU A 336 -2.43 18.63 -3.46
C LEU A 336 -3.92 18.55 -3.78
N PHE A 337 -4.80 18.46 -2.76
CA PHE A 337 -6.25 18.44 -2.97
C PHE A 337 -6.75 19.74 -3.58
N ASP A 338 -6.25 20.89 -3.13
CA ASP A 338 -6.62 22.20 -3.67
C ASP A 338 -6.16 22.37 -5.12
N ALA A 339 -4.96 21.90 -5.47
CA ALA A 339 -4.46 21.89 -6.84
C ALA A 339 -5.33 21.03 -7.77
N ILE A 340 -5.74 19.84 -7.32
CA ILE A 340 -6.62 18.94 -8.05
C ILE A 340 -8.02 19.55 -8.21
N ASP A 341 -8.61 20.05 -7.11
CA ASP A 341 -9.94 20.67 -7.13
C ASP A 341 -9.99 21.90 -8.05
N GLY A 342 -8.92 22.72 -8.04
CA GLY A 342 -8.79 23.87 -8.93
C GLY A 342 -8.70 23.50 -10.42
N ARG A 343 -8.15 22.33 -10.73
CA ARG A 343 -7.90 21.89 -12.11
C ARG A 343 -9.10 21.14 -12.71
N ILE A 344 -9.65 20.18 -12.01
CA ILE A 344 -10.69 19.27 -12.53
C ILE A 344 -12.06 19.44 -11.85
N GLY A 345 -12.14 20.34 -10.87
CA GLY A 345 -13.36 20.63 -10.10
C GLY A 345 -13.53 19.73 -8.89
N ALA A 346 -13.92 20.33 -7.78
CA ALA A 346 -14.27 19.62 -6.57
C ALA A 346 -15.37 18.58 -6.82
N GLY A 347 -15.24 17.38 -6.28
CA GLY A 347 -16.22 16.30 -6.47
C GLY A 347 -16.02 15.44 -7.72
N ASN A 348 -15.01 15.72 -8.54
CA ASN A 348 -14.64 14.88 -9.69
C ASN A 348 -13.49 13.91 -9.38
N THR A 349 -12.96 13.95 -8.17
CA THR A 349 -11.85 13.09 -7.72
C THR A 349 -12.32 12.12 -6.65
N LEU A 350 -12.00 10.84 -6.84
CA LEU A 350 -12.07 9.84 -5.80
C LEU A 350 -10.70 9.73 -5.13
N VAL A 351 -10.63 10.07 -3.86
CA VAL A 351 -9.41 9.95 -3.04
C VAL A 351 -9.51 8.68 -2.21
N ILE A 352 -8.47 7.86 -2.25
CA ILE A 352 -8.27 6.74 -1.34
C ILE A 352 -6.96 6.98 -0.59
N LEU A 353 -6.98 6.86 0.74
CA LEU A 353 -5.79 6.96 1.56
C LEU A 353 -5.63 5.72 2.43
N THR A 354 -4.43 5.15 2.44
CA THR A 354 -3.99 4.10 3.35
C THR A 354 -2.53 4.29 3.75
N ALA A 355 -1.98 3.32 4.48
CA ALA A 355 -0.55 3.14 4.70
C ALA A 355 -0.17 1.71 4.30
N ASP A 356 1.09 1.51 3.95
CA ASP A 356 1.62 0.20 3.57
C ASP A 356 1.96 -0.69 4.78
N HIS A 357 2.19 -0.10 5.93
CA HIS A 357 2.37 -0.71 7.25
C HIS A 357 2.42 0.34 8.35
N GLY A 358 2.46 -0.12 9.60
CA GLY A 358 2.78 0.70 10.76
C GLY A 358 4.23 0.51 11.21
N VAL A 359 4.49 0.62 12.53
CA VAL A 359 5.84 0.50 13.10
C VAL A 359 5.78 0.15 14.59
N ALA A 360 6.74 -0.65 15.06
CA ALA A 360 6.91 -0.95 16.48
C ALA A 360 7.39 0.29 17.26
N PRO A 361 7.06 0.41 18.55
CA PRO A 361 7.75 1.32 19.46
C PRO A 361 9.26 1.00 19.55
N VAL A 362 10.08 2.02 19.80
CA VAL A 362 11.50 1.82 20.11
C VAL A 362 11.61 1.01 21.41
N PRO A 363 12.35 -0.11 21.46
CA PRO A 363 12.41 -0.98 22.64
C PRO A 363 12.83 -0.25 23.92
N GLU A 364 13.79 0.66 23.85
CA GLU A 364 14.28 1.43 24.98
C GLU A 364 13.21 2.38 25.55
N VAL A 365 12.33 2.91 24.69
CA VAL A 365 11.18 3.73 25.13
C VAL A 365 10.16 2.87 25.88
N ASN A 366 9.89 1.67 25.40
CA ASN A 366 9.03 0.71 26.12
C ASN A 366 9.62 0.32 27.47
N GLN A 367 10.91 -0.03 27.52
CA GLN A 367 11.60 -0.38 28.78
C GLN A 367 11.53 0.77 29.80
N ALA A 368 11.73 2.02 29.37
CA ALA A 368 11.58 3.20 30.24
C ALA A 368 10.16 3.34 30.82
N ARG A 369 9.16 2.82 30.12
CA ARG A 369 7.75 2.75 30.55
C ARG A 369 7.41 1.48 31.35
N LYS A 370 8.40 0.62 31.61
CA LYS A 370 8.23 -0.71 32.24
C LYS A 370 7.35 -1.66 31.40
N MET A 371 7.40 -1.52 30.10
CA MET A 371 6.76 -2.41 29.12
C MET A 371 7.80 -3.36 28.50
N PRO A 372 7.36 -4.49 27.95
CA PRO A 372 8.25 -5.40 27.22
C PRO A 372 8.92 -4.69 26.03
N GLY A 373 10.07 -5.22 25.64
CA GLY A 373 10.82 -4.79 24.48
C GLY A 373 12.30 -5.00 24.64
N GLY A 374 12.99 -5.27 23.56
CA GLY A 374 14.42 -5.51 23.56
C GLY A 374 14.98 -5.68 22.16
N ARG A 375 16.30 -5.88 22.13
CA ARG A 375 17.02 -6.09 20.89
C ARG A 375 17.50 -7.51 20.79
N LEU A 376 17.34 -8.11 19.62
CA LEU A 376 17.75 -9.47 19.29
C LEU A 376 18.98 -9.42 18.38
N ASN A 377 19.82 -10.44 18.51
CA ASN A 377 20.97 -10.61 17.64
C ASN A 377 20.68 -11.66 16.58
N GLY A 378 20.45 -11.22 15.33
CA GLY A 378 20.21 -12.13 14.22
C GLY A 378 21.40 -13.03 13.88
N GLY A 379 22.64 -12.57 14.17
CA GLY A 379 23.85 -13.37 14.02
C GLY A 379 23.90 -14.55 15.00
N GLU A 380 23.48 -14.36 16.25
CA GLU A 380 23.37 -15.44 17.25
C GLU A 380 22.30 -16.46 16.85
N LEU A 381 21.16 -16.00 16.35
CA LEU A 381 20.10 -16.88 15.85
C LEU A 381 20.59 -17.77 14.70
N THR A 382 21.22 -17.17 13.70
CA THR A 382 21.73 -17.92 12.54
C THR A 382 22.89 -18.85 12.92
N ALA A 383 23.73 -18.47 13.88
CA ALA A 383 24.79 -19.34 14.43
C ALA A 383 24.20 -20.56 15.14
N LYS A 384 23.24 -20.38 16.05
CA LYS A 384 22.55 -21.49 16.73
C LYS A 384 21.93 -22.48 15.75
N ILE A 385 21.22 -21.99 14.74
CA ILE A 385 20.62 -22.83 13.71
C ILE A 385 21.71 -23.60 12.96
N THR A 386 22.78 -22.93 12.53
CA THR A 386 23.88 -23.55 11.79
C THR A 386 24.60 -24.61 12.61
N ASP A 387 24.83 -24.33 13.91
CA ASP A 387 25.48 -25.28 14.83
C ASP A 387 24.61 -26.52 15.06
N ALA A 388 23.29 -26.36 15.22
CA ALA A 388 22.35 -27.46 15.36
C ALA A 388 22.34 -28.36 14.10
N LEU A 389 22.27 -27.75 12.91
CA LEU A 389 22.32 -28.45 11.63
C LEU A 389 23.67 -29.18 11.46
N THR A 390 24.79 -28.52 11.79
CA THR A 390 26.12 -29.11 11.73
C THR A 390 26.27 -30.28 12.70
N LYS A 391 25.78 -30.16 13.92
CA LYS A 391 25.78 -31.21 14.91
C LYS A 391 24.97 -32.43 14.48
N ARG A 392 23.82 -32.23 13.85
CA ARG A 392 22.90 -33.30 13.47
C ARG A 392 23.30 -33.99 12.17
N PHE A 393 23.73 -33.21 11.14
CA PHE A 393 23.91 -33.68 9.76
C PHE A 393 25.36 -33.58 9.27
N GLY A 394 26.28 -33.05 10.09
CA GLY A 394 27.69 -32.87 9.71
C GLY A 394 28.00 -31.46 9.15
N PRO A 395 29.28 -31.20 8.90
CA PRO A 395 29.73 -29.87 8.44
C PRO A 395 29.24 -29.56 7.05
N GLY A 396 28.88 -28.28 6.83
CA GLY A 396 28.43 -27.79 5.53
C GLY A 396 28.00 -26.32 5.56
N LYS A 397 27.87 -25.70 4.40
CA LYS A 397 27.26 -24.37 4.29
C LYS A 397 25.75 -24.52 4.27
N TRP A 398 25.13 -24.64 5.43
CA TRP A 398 23.69 -24.89 5.57
C TRP A 398 22.81 -23.73 5.12
N LEU A 399 23.21 -22.47 5.43
CA LEU A 399 22.47 -21.27 5.06
C LEU A 399 23.12 -20.59 3.85
N LEU A 400 22.32 -20.23 2.84
CA LEU A 400 22.72 -19.45 1.68
C LEU A 400 22.50 -17.97 1.90
N ALA A 401 21.34 -17.62 2.48
CA ALA A 401 20.94 -16.24 2.70
C ALA A 401 20.02 -16.09 3.92
N SER A 402 20.00 -14.87 4.46
CA SER A 402 18.96 -14.33 5.33
C SER A 402 18.46 -13.06 4.66
N SER A 403 17.22 -13.05 4.22
CA SER A 403 16.66 -11.92 3.46
C SER A 403 15.14 -11.86 3.65
N GLY A 404 14.60 -10.65 3.79
CA GLY A 404 13.16 -10.41 3.92
C GLY A 404 12.53 -11.09 5.16
N GLY A 405 13.30 -11.26 6.26
CA GLY A 405 12.84 -11.97 7.46
C GLY A 405 12.81 -13.49 7.32
N MET A 406 13.43 -14.03 6.28
CA MET A 406 13.44 -15.46 5.96
C MET A 406 14.85 -16.01 5.88
N LEU A 407 15.02 -17.29 6.23
CA LEU A 407 16.28 -18.02 6.05
C LEU A 407 16.16 -18.98 4.86
N TYR A 408 17.20 -19.02 4.04
CA TYR A 408 17.27 -19.85 2.82
C TYR A 408 18.34 -20.92 3.01
N PHE A 409 17.93 -22.18 2.99
CA PHE A 409 18.84 -23.32 3.13
C PHE A 409 19.48 -23.70 1.81
N ASN A 410 20.66 -24.33 1.94
CA ASN A 410 21.38 -24.90 0.79
C ASN A 410 20.73 -26.21 0.34
N GLN A 411 19.79 -26.11 -0.57
CA GLN A 411 19.04 -27.24 -1.10
C GLN A 411 19.94 -28.23 -1.87
N ASP A 412 21.07 -27.76 -2.45
CA ASP A 412 22.04 -28.63 -3.12
C ASP A 412 22.78 -29.52 -2.11
N LEU A 413 23.16 -28.96 -0.95
CA LEU A 413 23.76 -29.71 0.14
C LEU A 413 22.80 -30.76 0.69
N ILE A 414 21.54 -30.38 0.92
CA ILE A 414 20.49 -31.28 1.44
C ILE A 414 20.30 -32.46 0.46
N ARG A 415 20.20 -32.19 -0.84
CA ARG A 415 20.08 -33.22 -1.88
C ARG A 415 21.33 -34.10 -1.98
N ALA A 416 22.53 -33.51 -1.96
CA ALA A 416 23.79 -34.24 -2.04
C ALA A 416 23.98 -35.23 -0.87
N GLN A 417 23.53 -34.85 0.30
CA GLN A 417 23.55 -35.69 1.50
C GLN A 417 22.34 -36.63 1.61
N LYS A 418 21.40 -36.56 0.65
CA LYS A 418 20.17 -37.38 0.65
C LYS A 418 19.32 -37.24 1.91
N LEU A 419 19.28 -36.03 2.45
CA LEU A 419 18.47 -35.70 3.62
C LEU A 419 17.05 -35.35 3.25
N ASP A 420 16.12 -35.61 4.19
CA ASP A 420 14.77 -35.10 4.08
C ASP A 420 14.76 -33.59 4.40
N PRO A 421 14.34 -32.70 3.48
CA PRO A 421 14.24 -31.27 3.74
C PRO A 421 13.40 -30.94 4.98
N ALA A 422 12.31 -31.66 5.22
CA ALA A 422 11.44 -31.42 6.37
C ALA A 422 12.15 -31.74 7.71
N GLU A 423 13.01 -32.77 7.75
CA GLU A 423 13.84 -33.05 8.93
C GLU A 423 14.88 -31.95 9.18
N VAL A 424 15.51 -31.43 8.12
CA VAL A 424 16.46 -30.31 8.21
C VAL A 424 15.76 -29.04 8.71
N GLU A 425 14.60 -28.73 8.16
CA GLU A 425 13.80 -27.58 8.56
C GLU A 425 13.35 -27.70 10.04
N LEU A 426 12.96 -28.88 10.48
CA LEU A 426 12.52 -29.13 11.86
C LEU A 426 13.66 -28.89 12.87
N VAL A 427 14.85 -29.45 12.62
CA VAL A 427 16.04 -29.24 13.47
C VAL A 427 16.38 -27.74 13.54
N ALA A 428 16.31 -27.04 12.45
CA ALA A 428 16.53 -25.59 12.38
C ALA A 428 15.45 -24.81 13.16
N ALA A 429 14.19 -25.22 13.06
CA ALA A 429 13.09 -24.59 13.77
C ALA A 429 13.18 -24.76 15.28
N GLU A 430 13.54 -25.98 15.76
CA GLU A 430 13.77 -26.25 17.16
C GLU A 430 14.90 -25.39 17.73
N ALA A 431 16.03 -25.29 17.01
CA ALA A 431 17.14 -24.44 17.39
C ALA A 431 16.79 -22.95 17.41
N GLY A 432 15.97 -22.51 16.46
CA GLY A 432 15.44 -21.15 16.40
C GLY A 432 14.57 -20.80 17.60
N LEU A 433 13.71 -21.72 18.04
CA LEU A 433 12.83 -21.55 19.21
C LEU A 433 13.60 -21.52 20.55
N GLU A 434 14.83 -22.03 20.60
CA GLU A 434 15.71 -21.93 21.80
C GLU A 434 16.27 -20.50 22.00
N GLN A 435 16.15 -19.62 20.97
CA GLN A 435 16.54 -18.23 21.11
C GLN A 435 15.51 -17.48 21.96
N HIS A 436 15.99 -16.82 23.03
CA HIS A 436 15.10 -15.98 23.87
C HIS A 436 14.33 -14.96 23.02
N HIS A 437 13.06 -14.78 23.35
CA HIS A 437 12.14 -13.85 22.69
C HIS A 437 11.80 -14.19 21.22
N ILE A 438 12.06 -15.42 20.79
CA ILE A 438 11.44 -15.98 19.59
C ILE A 438 10.17 -16.74 20.02
N THR A 439 9.03 -16.35 19.47
CA THR A 439 7.75 -16.92 19.87
C THR A 439 7.25 -17.99 18.91
N ARG A 440 7.59 -17.90 17.63
CA ARG A 440 7.20 -18.86 16.60
C ARG A 440 8.29 -19.00 15.54
N VAL A 441 8.37 -20.21 15.00
CA VAL A 441 9.15 -20.51 13.81
C VAL A 441 8.27 -21.35 12.90
N TYR A 442 8.14 -20.94 11.64
CA TYR A 442 7.42 -21.68 10.63
C TYR A 442 8.39 -22.24 9.61
N THR A 443 8.24 -23.51 9.28
CA THR A 443 9.02 -24.13 8.23
C THR A 443 8.28 -24.08 6.90
N ARG A 444 9.05 -24.13 5.81
CA ARG A 444 8.51 -24.24 4.46
C ARG A 444 7.54 -25.44 4.34
N SER A 445 7.95 -26.61 4.82
CA SER A 445 7.13 -27.83 4.77
C SER A 445 5.80 -27.65 5.48
N GLN A 446 5.80 -27.06 6.68
CA GLN A 446 4.56 -26.77 7.41
C GLN A 446 3.62 -25.83 6.62
N LEU A 447 4.18 -24.77 5.99
CA LEU A 447 3.38 -23.82 5.22
C LEU A 447 2.84 -24.40 3.93
N VAL A 448 3.60 -25.28 3.26
CA VAL A 448 3.17 -26.00 2.06
C VAL A 448 2.02 -26.97 2.39
N ASP A 449 2.15 -27.72 3.48
CA ASP A 449 1.18 -28.75 3.87
C ASP A 449 -0.03 -28.17 4.63
N GLY A 450 0.00 -26.87 4.97
CA GLY A 450 -1.00 -26.25 5.84
C GLY A 450 -0.96 -26.75 7.29
N ALA A 451 0.15 -27.37 7.70
CA ALA A 451 0.35 -27.96 9.03
C ALA A 451 0.78 -26.90 10.06
N VAL A 452 0.03 -25.80 10.14
CA VAL A 452 0.24 -24.68 11.06
C VAL A 452 -0.94 -24.54 12.02
N GLN A 453 -0.76 -23.82 13.11
CA GLN A 453 -1.84 -23.55 14.05
C GLN A 453 -2.99 -22.77 13.39
N HIS A 454 -4.22 -23.03 13.82
CA HIS A 454 -5.40 -22.34 13.32
C HIS A 454 -5.65 -21.03 14.09
N ASP A 455 -4.76 -20.04 13.89
CA ASP A 455 -4.90 -18.70 14.46
C ASP A 455 -4.55 -17.60 13.41
N GLU A 456 -4.83 -16.34 13.74
CA GLU A 456 -4.62 -15.22 12.82
C GLU A 456 -3.16 -15.04 12.41
N ILE A 457 -2.21 -15.25 13.33
CA ILE A 457 -0.77 -15.09 13.05
C ILE A 457 -0.31 -16.17 12.05
N SER A 458 -0.65 -17.44 12.31
CA SER A 458 -0.30 -18.55 11.40
C SER A 458 -0.93 -18.37 10.02
N ARG A 459 -2.19 -17.90 9.99
CA ARG A 459 -2.85 -17.56 8.72
C ARG A 459 -2.11 -16.46 7.98
N ALA A 460 -1.65 -15.41 8.68
CA ALA A 460 -0.91 -14.32 8.07
C ALA A 460 0.41 -14.79 7.42
N PHE A 461 1.13 -15.73 8.04
CA PHE A 461 2.30 -16.37 7.41
C PHE A 461 1.91 -17.23 6.22
N SER A 462 0.83 -18.00 6.31
CA SER A 462 0.37 -18.87 5.19
C SER A 462 0.01 -18.06 3.95
N VAL A 463 -0.72 -16.94 4.08
CA VAL A 463 -1.06 -16.08 2.92
C VAL A 463 0.10 -15.20 2.48
N GLY A 464 1.15 -15.07 3.29
CA GLY A 464 2.42 -14.43 2.95
C GLY A 464 3.39 -15.34 2.19
N PHE A 465 3.16 -16.65 2.19
CA PHE A 465 4.09 -17.65 1.69
C PHE A 465 3.86 -17.98 0.20
N LEU A 466 4.91 -17.84 -0.60
CA LEU A 466 4.97 -18.31 -1.98
C LEU A 466 6.14 -19.27 -2.16
N GLY A 467 5.86 -20.55 -2.33
CA GLY A 467 6.87 -21.61 -2.36
C GLY A 467 8.05 -21.39 -3.30
N GLN A 468 7.86 -20.72 -4.42
CA GLN A 468 8.91 -20.44 -5.40
C GLN A 468 9.90 -19.36 -4.95
N ARG A 469 9.48 -18.40 -4.12
CA ARG A 469 10.27 -17.22 -3.71
C ARG A 469 10.63 -17.21 -2.23
N SER A 470 9.76 -17.73 -1.39
CA SER A 470 9.93 -17.70 0.06
C SER A 470 11.08 -18.56 0.55
N GLY A 471 11.62 -18.20 1.70
CA GLY A 471 12.65 -18.96 2.41
C GLY A 471 12.14 -20.32 2.91
N ASP A 472 13.04 -21.03 3.56
CA ASP A 472 12.76 -22.36 4.15
C ASP A 472 12.36 -22.26 5.62
N LEU A 473 12.69 -21.13 6.27
CA LEU A 473 12.36 -20.87 7.66
C LEU A 473 11.95 -19.41 7.87
N PHE A 474 10.88 -19.20 8.63
CA PHE A 474 10.37 -17.90 9.05
C PHE A 474 10.42 -17.81 10.57
N VAL A 475 10.96 -16.73 11.08
CA VAL A 475 11.11 -16.52 12.52
C VAL A 475 10.27 -15.33 12.95
N LEU A 476 9.43 -15.52 13.96
CA LEU A 476 8.65 -14.46 14.59
C LEU A 476 9.14 -14.23 16.02
N GLN A 477 9.61 -13.04 16.30
CA GLN A 477 9.95 -12.58 17.63
C GLN A 477 8.71 -12.23 18.46
N GLU A 478 8.86 -12.16 19.77
CA GLU A 478 7.85 -11.61 20.67
C GLU A 478 7.54 -10.14 20.32
N PRO A 479 6.33 -9.63 20.62
CA PRO A 479 6.00 -8.23 20.40
C PRO A 479 7.01 -7.29 21.06
N TYR A 480 7.40 -6.22 20.31
CA TYR A 480 8.34 -5.18 20.75
C TYR A 480 9.82 -5.61 20.85
N TYR A 481 10.16 -6.82 20.43
CA TYR A 481 11.55 -7.24 20.25
C TYR A 481 11.95 -7.06 18.78
N LEU A 482 13.13 -6.48 18.55
CA LEU A 482 13.58 -6.10 17.21
C LEU A 482 14.99 -6.64 16.95
N PHE A 483 15.25 -7.00 15.69
CA PHE A 483 16.59 -7.42 15.25
C PHE A 483 17.51 -6.24 14.91
N GLU A 484 16.96 -5.05 14.70
CA GLU A 484 17.72 -3.83 14.43
C GLU A 484 18.48 -3.37 15.68
N ALA A 485 19.74 -2.96 15.49
CA ALA A 485 20.60 -2.51 16.59
C ALA A 485 20.20 -1.12 17.15
N THR A 486 19.53 -0.29 16.35
CA THR A 486 19.11 1.07 16.73
C THR A 486 17.78 1.42 16.07
N GLY A 487 17.11 2.48 16.54
CA GLY A 487 15.84 2.92 16.00
C GLY A 487 14.73 1.90 16.20
N THR A 488 13.85 1.78 15.22
CA THR A 488 12.76 0.80 15.22
C THR A 488 12.51 0.23 13.82
N SER A 489 11.65 -0.80 13.76
CA SER A 489 11.31 -1.51 12.52
C SER A 489 9.88 -2.01 12.57
N HIS A 490 9.50 -2.70 11.50
CA HIS A 490 8.19 -3.27 11.22
C HIS A 490 8.36 -4.60 10.46
N GLY A 491 7.28 -5.21 10.03
CA GLY A 491 7.32 -6.46 9.24
C GLY A 491 6.65 -7.64 9.93
N THR A 492 5.98 -7.39 11.07
CA THR A 492 5.31 -8.41 11.88
C THR A 492 3.79 -8.38 11.66
N PRO A 493 3.06 -9.46 12.03
CA PRO A 493 1.60 -9.46 12.01
C PRO A 493 0.96 -8.75 13.21
N TYR A 494 1.75 -8.08 14.07
CA TYR A 494 1.21 -7.41 15.24
C TYR A 494 0.52 -6.10 14.89
N ASP A 495 -0.46 -5.68 15.70
CA ASP A 495 -1.31 -4.51 15.44
C ASP A 495 -0.53 -3.22 15.19
N TYR A 496 0.61 -3.03 15.85
CA TYR A 496 1.42 -1.83 15.65
C TYR A 496 2.04 -1.72 14.24
N ASP A 497 2.19 -2.85 13.53
CA ASP A 497 2.66 -2.91 12.14
C ASP A 497 1.51 -3.06 11.15
N ASN A 498 0.40 -3.64 11.59
CA ASN A 498 -0.65 -4.19 10.76
C ASN A 498 -1.88 -3.28 10.66
N HIS A 499 -2.23 -2.54 11.75
CA HIS A 499 -3.40 -1.68 11.80
C HIS A 499 -3.10 -0.31 11.18
N VAL A 500 -3.68 -0.06 9.99
CA VAL A 500 -3.43 1.12 9.17
C VAL A 500 -4.72 1.89 8.86
N PRO A 501 -4.65 3.18 8.49
CA PRO A 501 -5.84 3.91 8.02
C PRO A 501 -6.35 3.36 6.69
N VAL A 502 -7.68 3.36 6.50
CA VAL A 502 -8.32 3.26 5.18
C VAL A 502 -9.44 4.29 5.13
N ILE A 503 -9.32 5.23 4.18
CA ILE A 503 -10.27 6.33 4.02
C ILE A 503 -10.61 6.50 2.54
N PHE A 504 -11.90 6.61 2.22
CA PHE A 504 -12.39 6.96 0.89
C PHE A 504 -13.09 8.32 0.94
N LEU A 505 -12.86 9.18 -0.06
CA LEU A 505 -13.52 10.47 -0.19
C LEU A 505 -13.78 10.77 -1.67
N GLY A 506 -15.01 11.07 -2.04
CA GLY A 506 -15.31 11.47 -3.41
C GLY A 506 -16.73 11.13 -3.86
N PRO A 507 -17.00 11.23 -5.18
CA PRO A 507 -18.30 10.93 -5.73
C PRO A 507 -18.69 9.47 -5.49
N GLY A 508 -19.95 9.23 -5.12
CA GLY A 508 -20.47 7.89 -4.83
C GLY A 508 -20.10 7.33 -3.46
N ILE A 509 -19.29 8.03 -2.65
CA ILE A 509 -18.89 7.60 -1.31
C ILE A 509 -19.81 8.19 -0.24
N LYS A 510 -20.34 7.34 0.61
CA LYS A 510 -21.13 7.72 1.80
C LYS A 510 -20.20 8.06 2.96
N PRO A 511 -20.10 9.34 3.37
CA PRO A 511 -19.27 9.74 4.49
C PRO A 511 -19.71 9.08 5.79
N GLY A 512 -18.74 8.80 6.67
CA GLY A 512 -19.04 8.24 7.99
C GLY A 512 -17.84 7.54 8.62
N LYS A 513 -18.03 7.06 9.84
CA LYS A 513 -17.07 6.20 10.54
C LYS A 513 -17.59 4.77 10.52
N TYR A 514 -16.78 3.85 10.06
CA TYR A 514 -17.11 2.44 9.90
C TYR A 514 -16.19 1.61 10.79
N SER A 515 -16.79 0.86 11.73
CA SER A 515 -16.05 0.05 12.71
C SER A 515 -16.02 -1.44 12.38
N THR A 516 -16.61 -1.85 11.26
CA THR A 516 -16.48 -3.21 10.79
C THR A 516 -15.04 -3.46 10.39
N ARG A 517 -14.45 -4.56 10.86
CA ARG A 517 -13.09 -4.97 10.46
C ARG A 517 -13.02 -5.23 8.97
N ILE A 518 -12.05 -4.63 8.33
CA ILE A 518 -11.76 -4.76 6.90
C ILE A 518 -10.29 -5.10 6.67
N ALA A 519 -9.99 -5.58 5.46
CA ALA A 519 -8.63 -5.74 5.00
C ALA A 519 -8.24 -4.63 4.01
N VAL A 520 -6.96 -4.26 3.95
CA VAL A 520 -6.45 -3.38 2.88
C VAL A 520 -6.71 -3.98 1.50
N ASN A 521 -6.77 -5.30 1.41
CA ASN A 521 -7.16 -6.06 0.22
C ASN A 521 -8.55 -5.68 -0.33
N ASP A 522 -9.45 -5.14 0.50
CA ASP A 522 -10.81 -4.75 0.12
C ASP A 522 -10.86 -3.45 -0.70
N ILE A 523 -9.75 -2.69 -0.72
CA ILE A 523 -9.66 -1.42 -1.46
C ILE A 523 -9.78 -1.66 -2.97
N ALA A 524 -8.98 -2.57 -3.52
CA ALA A 524 -8.91 -2.79 -4.96
C ALA A 524 -10.26 -3.27 -5.58
N PRO A 525 -10.96 -4.28 -5.04
CA PRO A 525 -12.26 -4.69 -5.57
C PRO A 525 -13.34 -3.63 -5.37
N THR A 526 -13.28 -2.84 -4.29
CA THR A 526 -14.19 -1.70 -4.09
C THR A 526 -13.97 -0.61 -5.14
N LEU A 527 -12.69 -0.31 -5.43
CA LEU A 527 -12.34 0.66 -6.46
C LEU A 527 -12.76 0.17 -7.86
N ALA A 528 -12.56 -1.11 -8.18
CA ALA A 528 -12.98 -1.72 -9.44
C ALA A 528 -14.50 -1.60 -9.63
N GLU A 529 -15.30 -1.85 -8.58
CA GLU A 529 -16.76 -1.66 -8.58
C GLU A 529 -17.14 -0.20 -8.87
N ILE A 530 -16.53 0.77 -8.18
CA ILE A 530 -16.80 2.21 -8.40
C ILE A 530 -16.47 2.63 -9.84
N LEU A 531 -15.39 2.11 -10.41
CA LEU A 531 -14.95 2.40 -11.77
C LEU A 531 -15.69 1.59 -12.83
N ASN A 532 -16.48 0.61 -12.42
CA ASN A 532 -17.14 -0.36 -13.29
C ASN A 532 -16.15 -1.01 -14.27
N VAL A 533 -15.11 -1.61 -13.69
CA VAL A 533 -14.08 -2.43 -14.36
C VAL A 533 -13.96 -3.77 -13.67
N GLU A 534 -13.33 -4.75 -14.34
CA GLU A 534 -13.04 -6.04 -13.72
C GLU A 534 -12.13 -5.85 -12.48
N GLN A 535 -12.28 -6.75 -11.53
CA GLN A 535 -11.37 -6.78 -10.38
C GLN A 535 -9.99 -7.26 -10.83
N PRO A 536 -8.91 -6.76 -10.19
CA PRO A 536 -7.57 -7.28 -10.47
C PRO A 536 -7.50 -8.81 -10.35
N SER A 537 -6.74 -9.43 -11.23
CA SER A 537 -6.72 -10.89 -11.43
C SER A 537 -6.40 -11.72 -10.18
N GLY A 538 -5.71 -11.12 -9.21
CA GLY A 538 -5.36 -11.75 -7.93
C GLY A 538 -6.14 -11.23 -6.73
N SER A 539 -7.16 -10.39 -6.92
CA SER A 539 -7.91 -9.79 -5.82
C SER A 539 -8.67 -10.84 -5.03
N ILE A 540 -8.54 -10.78 -3.69
CA ILE A 540 -9.26 -11.65 -2.75
C ILE A 540 -10.14 -10.88 -1.78
N GLY A 541 -10.10 -9.56 -1.84
CA GLY A 541 -10.88 -8.68 -0.98
C GLY A 541 -12.37 -8.70 -1.30
N ARG A 542 -13.18 -8.14 -0.42
CA ARG A 542 -14.61 -7.91 -0.65
C ARG A 542 -14.87 -6.46 -1.10
N ILE A 543 -15.97 -6.24 -1.76
CA ILE A 543 -16.46 -4.89 -2.02
C ILE A 543 -17.02 -4.31 -0.72
N LEU A 544 -16.57 -3.10 -0.37
CA LEU A 544 -17.02 -2.33 0.79
C LEU A 544 -18.35 -1.63 0.47
N SER A 545 -19.40 -2.41 0.23
CA SER A 545 -20.72 -1.90 -0.20
C SER A 545 -21.36 -0.94 0.81
N GLU A 546 -20.98 -0.99 2.08
CA GLU A 546 -21.45 -0.10 3.13
C GLU A 546 -21.11 1.38 2.91
N ILE A 547 -20.06 1.68 2.12
CA ILE A 547 -19.67 3.06 1.79
C ILE A 547 -20.19 3.53 0.44
N LEU A 548 -20.84 2.68 -0.34
CA LEU A 548 -21.36 3.02 -1.66
C LEU A 548 -22.80 3.57 -1.55
N ASN A 549 -23.11 4.62 -2.37
CA ASN A 549 -24.43 5.24 -2.42
C ASN A 549 -25.41 4.44 -3.30
#